data_2fb9eba1aee14bace5f8e9b625363c79
#
_entry.id   2fb9eba1aee14bace5f8e9b625363c79
#
_cell.length_a   1.000
_cell.length_b   1.000
_cell.length_c   1.000
_cell.angle_alpha   90.00
_cell.angle_beta   90.00
_cell.angle_gamma   90.00
#
_symmetry.space_group_name_H-M   'P 1'
#
loop_
_entity.id
_entity.type
_entity.pdbx_description
1 polymer ?
#
loop_
_entity_poly.entity_id
_entity_poly.type
_entity_poly.pdbx_seq_one_letter_code
_entity_poly.pdbx_strand_id
1 'polypeptide(L)'
;IGLGITETIDSPTFTLINEYFSGRIPLYHFDLYRLESSEIEALNLEIYWEGLEVPLGILAIEWAEKLVYYPPDFLQVCLSFSSVGDNFDETLHGRYAKLTSIGKLDIDLNLISI
;
A
#
# COMPACT_ATOMS: atom_id res chain seq x y z
N ILE A 1 10.85 8.42 3.41
CA ILE A 1 11.42 9.77 3.26
C ILE A 1 10.32 10.82 3.27
N GLY A 2 9.31 10.74 2.38
CA GLY A 2 8.27 11.78 2.27
C GLY A 2 7.49 12.09 3.55
N LEU A 3 7.27 11.09 4.40
CA LEU A 3 6.59 11.28 5.68
C LEU A 3 7.52 11.69 6.82
N GLY A 4 8.84 11.67 6.61
CA GLY A 4 9.81 11.96 7.66
C GLY A 4 9.99 10.84 8.68
N ILE A 5 9.64 9.60 8.32
CA ILE A 5 9.82 8.44 9.18
C ILE A 5 11.30 8.13 9.30
N THR A 6 11.79 7.97 10.53
CA THR A 6 13.20 7.73 10.82
C THR A 6 13.53 6.27 11.08
N GLU A 7 12.54 5.45 11.42
CA GLU A 7 12.72 4.00 11.58
C GLU A 7 12.92 3.32 10.23
N THR A 8 13.57 2.16 10.25
CA THR A 8 13.65 1.29 9.08
C THR A 8 12.26 0.76 8.73
N ILE A 9 11.84 0.95 7.48
CA ILE A 9 10.56 0.44 7.00
C ILE A 9 10.79 -0.94 6.40
N ASP A 10 10.17 -1.93 7.01
CA ASP A 10 10.23 -3.32 6.60
C ASP A 10 8.82 -3.84 6.25
N SER A 11 8.79 -4.86 5.41
CA SER A 11 7.54 -5.57 5.12
C SER A 11 7.06 -6.33 6.37
N PRO A 12 5.79 -6.23 6.76
CA PRO A 12 5.27 -6.90 7.95
C PRO A 12 4.98 -8.39 7.70
N THR A 13 6.03 -9.17 7.41
CA THR A 13 5.90 -10.58 7.01
C THR A 13 5.37 -11.45 8.14
N PHE A 14 5.73 -11.17 9.38
CA PHE A 14 5.35 -11.98 10.55
C PHE A 14 4.41 -11.27 11.50
N THR A 15 4.41 -9.94 11.52
CA THR A 15 3.64 -9.12 12.46
C THR A 15 2.27 -8.71 11.92
N LEU A 16 1.99 -8.93 10.64
CA LEU A 16 0.79 -8.55 9.89
C LEU A 16 0.66 -7.03 9.70
N ILE A 17 1.02 -6.25 10.69
CA ILE A 17 1.01 -4.79 10.66
C ILE A 17 2.30 -4.23 11.24
N ASN A 18 2.84 -3.22 10.59
CA ASN A 18 3.86 -2.35 11.15
C ASN A 18 3.28 -0.93 11.26
N GLU A 19 3.43 -0.31 12.42
CA GLU A 19 2.97 1.04 12.70
C GLU A 19 4.16 1.96 12.89
N TYR A 20 4.15 3.09 12.19
CA TYR A 20 5.23 4.08 12.23
C TYR A 20 4.65 5.44 12.61
N PHE A 21 5.04 5.96 13.77
CA PHE A 21 4.51 7.21 14.32
C PHE A 21 5.52 8.36 14.34
N SER A 22 6.77 8.13 13.92
CA SER A 22 7.82 9.14 13.95
C SER A 22 7.72 10.20 12.86
N GLY A 23 6.93 9.96 11.81
CA GLY A 23 6.75 10.89 10.71
C GLY A 23 5.71 11.97 10.98
N ARG A 24 5.41 12.78 9.95
CA ARG A 24 4.42 13.87 10.04
C ARG A 24 3.01 13.38 10.35
N ILE A 25 2.67 12.22 9.84
CA ILE A 25 1.42 11.52 10.10
C ILE A 25 1.74 10.03 10.26
N PRO A 26 0.88 9.26 10.96
CA PRO A 26 1.09 7.83 11.09
C PRO A 26 1.09 7.09 9.75
N LEU A 27 1.92 6.06 9.65
CA LEU A 27 1.89 5.10 8.56
C LEU A 27 1.55 3.72 9.13
N TYR A 28 0.49 3.12 8.62
CA TYR A 28 0.07 1.76 8.94
C TYR A 28 0.33 0.89 7.73
N HIS A 29 1.19 -0.11 7.87
CA HIS A 29 1.58 -0.99 6.77
C HIS A 29 1.13 -2.42 7.03
N PHE A 30 0.26 -2.93 6.17
CA PHE A 30 -0.27 -4.30 6.22
C PHE A 30 0.23 -5.11 5.04
N ASP A 31 0.48 -6.41 5.29
CA ASP A 31 0.72 -7.40 4.25
C ASP A 31 -0.28 -8.55 4.43
N LEU A 32 -1.18 -8.70 3.46
CA LEU A 32 -2.26 -9.68 3.53
C LEU A 32 -1.92 -11.01 2.84
N TYR A 33 -0.70 -11.17 2.36
CA TYR A 33 -0.31 -12.31 1.51
C TYR A 33 -0.64 -13.67 2.14
N ARG A 34 -0.38 -13.84 3.42
CA ARG A 34 -0.53 -15.13 4.13
C ARG A 34 -1.89 -15.32 4.80
N LEU A 35 -2.79 -14.35 4.69
CA LEU A 35 -4.07 -14.39 5.39
C LEU A 35 -5.17 -14.98 4.53
N GLU A 36 -6.05 -15.74 5.19
CA GLU A 36 -7.32 -16.16 4.63
C GLU A 36 -8.37 -15.04 4.77
N SER A 37 -9.45 -15.11 3.99
CA SER A 37 -10.48 -14.07 3.99
C SER A 37 -11.10 -13.84 5.37
N SER A 38 -11.33 -14.89 6.14
CA SER A 38 -11.88 -14.78 7.50
C SER A 38 -10.93 -14.09 8.47
N GLU A 39 -9.63 -14.31 8.29
CA GLU A 39 -8.59 -13.66 9.10
C GLU A 39 -8.50 -12.17 8.78
N ILE A 40 -8.62 -11.81 7.50
CA ILE A 40 -8.62 -10.42 7.04
C ILE A 40 -9.85 -9.69 7.60
N GLU A 41 -11.03 -10.29 7.55
CA GLU A 41 -12.24 -9.70 8.13
C GLU A 41 -12.07 -9.44 9.64
N ALA A 42 -11.43 -10.37 10.35
CA ALA A 42 -11.20 -10.24 11.78
C ALA A 42 -10.25 -9.10 12.15
N LEU A 43 -9.44 -8.61 11.22
CA LEU A 43 -8.55 -7.46 11.45
C LEU A 43 -9.30 -6.14 11.60
N ASN A 44 -10.53 -6.02 11.12
CA ASN A 44 -11.32 -4.79 11.12
C ASN A 44 -10.54 -3.60 10.54
N LEU A 45 -10.00 -3.75 9.33
CA LEU A 45 -9.17 -2.73 8.70
C LEU A 45 -9.89 -1.39 8.53
N GLU A 46 -11.23 -1.40 8.53
CA GLU A 46 -12.07 -0.22 8.43
C GLU A 46 -11.76 0.83 9.50
N ILE A 47 -11.36 0.42 10.70
CA ILE A 47 -11.03 1.36 11.78
C ILE A 47 -9.87 2.28 11.41
N TYR A 48 -8.97 1.81 10.54
CA TYR A 48 -7.80 2.58 10.12
C TYR A 48 -8.15 3.66 9.10
N TRP A 49 -9.02 3.38 8.14
CA TRP A 49 -9.38 4.40 7.15
C TRP A 49 -10.56 5.28 7.60
N GLU A 50 -11.36 4.83 8.54
CA GLU A 50 -12.41 5.64 9.15
C GLU A 50 -11.89 6.57 10.25
N GLY A 51 -10.75 6.23 10.85
CA GLY A 51 -10.13 7.04 11.89
C GLY A 51 -10.93 7.13 13.18
N LEU A 52 -11.73 6.09 13.50
CA LEU A 52 -12.60 6.09 14.66
C LEU A 52 -11.90 5.70 15.96
N GLU A 53 -10.97 4.76 15.88
CA GLU A 53 -10.30 4.19 17.06
C GLU A 53 -8.78 4.44 17.04
N VAL A 54 -8.24 4.77 15.89
CA VAL A 54 -6.81 5.02 15.71
C VAL A 54 -6.62 6.39 15.07
N PRO A 55 -5.46 7.06 15.27
CA PRO A 55 -5.17 8.33 14.62
C PRO A 55 -5.20 8.19 13.09
N LEU A 56 -5.75 9.19 12.40
CA LEU A 56 -5.74 9.21 10.94
C LEU A 56 -4.30 9.27 10.42
N GLY A 57 -4.03 8.49 9.39
CA GLY A 57 -2.72 8.41 8.77
C GLY A 57 -2.81 7.86 7.35
N ILE A 58 -1.69 7.40 6.85
CA ILE A 58 -1.64 6.66 5.59
C ILE A 58 -1.70 5.18 5.90
N LEU A 59 -2.61 4.49 5.22
CA LEU A 59 -2.73 3.04 5.28
C LEU A 59 -2.20 2.46 3.97
N ALA A 60 -1.11 1.72 4.06
CA ALA A 60 -0.51 1.01 2.93
C ALA A 60 -0.79 -0.48 3.07
N ILE A 61 -1.42 -1.06 2.06
CA ILE A 61 -1.83 -2.47 2.08
C ILE A 61 -1.21 -3.19 0.90
N GLU A 62 -0.37 -4.18 1.17
CA GLU A 62 0.14 -5.10 0.15
C GLU A 62 -0.82 -6.27 -0.01
N TRP A 63 -0.97 -6.76 -1.22
CA TRP A 63 -1.91 -7.82 -1.59
C TRP A 63 -3.37 -7.41 -1.31
N ALA A 64 -3.69 -6.15 -1.63
CA ALA A 64 -4.97 -5.55 -1.35
C ALA A 64 -6.14 -6.21 -2.08
N GLU A 65 -5.89 -6.97 -3.14
CA GLU A 65 -6.91 -7.77 -3.84
C GLU A 65 -7.53 -8.82 -2.93
N LYS A 66 -6.91 -9.14 -1.81
CA LYS A 66 -7.47 -10.06 -0.80
C LYS A 66 -8.50 -9.40 0.13
N LEU A 67 -8.63 -8.08 0.08
CA LEU A 67 -9.66 -7.37 0.88
C LEU A 67 -11.06 -7.80 0.45
N VAL A 68 -11.94 -7.98 1.44
CA VAL A 68 -13.36 -8.23 1.21
C VAL A 68 -14.10 -6.91 0.96
N TYR A 69 -13.74 -5.88 1.72
CA TYR A 69 -14.29 -4.54 1.61
C TYR A 69 -13.17 -3.54 1.31
N TYR A 70 -13.44 -2.63 0.38
CA TYR A 70 -12.51 -1.56 0.02
C TYR A 70 -12.93 -0.23 0.64
N PRO A 71 -11.99 0.64 1.02
CA PRO A 71 -12.35 2.01 1.36
C PRO A 71 -12.97 2.71 0.14
N PRO A 72 -13.81 3.75 0.36
CA PRO A 72 -14.44 4.46 -0.75
C PRO A 72 -13.44 5.24 -1.62
N ASP A 73 -12.34 5.70 -1.03
CA ASP A 73 -11.33 6.51 -1.69
C ASP A 73 -9.95 5.90 -1.44
N PHE A 74 -9.23 5.57 -2.50
CA PHE A 74 -7.88 5.02 -2.37
C PHE A 74 -7.06 5.19 -3.65
N LEU A 75 -5.75 5.11 -3.52
CA LEU A 75 -4.82 5.01 -4.63
C LEU A 75 -4.45 3.54 -4.82
N GLN A 76 -4.79 2.99 -5.97
CA GLN A 76 -4.35 1.66 -6.35
C GLN A 76 -3.01 1.73 -7.07
N VAL A 77 -2.04 0.97 -6.59
CA VAL A 77 -0.73 0.84 -7.22
C VAL A 77 -0.58 -0.61 -7.69
N CYS A 78 -0.58 -0.80 -9.00
CA CYS A 78 -0.41 -2.12 -9.59
C CYS A 78 1.02 -2.24 -10.13
N LEU A 79 1.79 -3.14 -9.54
CA LEU A 79 3.17 -3.39 -9.93
C LEU A 79 3.24 -4.58 -10.87
N SER A 80 3.94 -4.41 -11.99
CA SER A 80 4.16 -5.47 -12.96
C SER A 80 5.58 -5.43 -13.51
N PHE A 81 6.03 -6.57 -14.03
CA PHE A 81 7.29 -6.63 -14.76
C PHE A 81 7.05 -6.25 -16.20
N SER A 82 7.99 -5.44 -16.75
CA SER A 82 8.01 -5.16 -18.17
C SER A 82 8.80 -6.24 -18.89
N SER A 83 8.16 -6.92 -19.86
CA SER A 83 8.86 -7.66 -20.88
C SER A 83 8.84 -6.82 -22.16
N VAL A 84 9.99 -6.23 -22.53
CA VAL A 84 10.11 -5.52 -23.79
C VAL A 84 10.57 -6.52 -24.85
N GLY A 85 9.59 -7.07 -25.61
CA GLY A 85 9.86 -7.97 -26.75
C GLY A 85 10.32 -9.36 -26.37
N ASP A 86 10.55 -10.20 -27.42
CA ASP A 86 10.95 -11.59 -27.27
C ASP A 86 12.42 -11.80 -26.89
N ASN A 87 13.17 -10.73 -26.68
CA ASN A 87 14.56 -10.77 -26.29
C ASN A 87 14.68 -10.68 -24.77
N PHE A 88 15.04 -11.80 -24.17
CA PHE A 88 15.43 -11.90 -22.79
C PHE A 88 16.79 -11.24 -22.59
N ASP A 89 16.80 -9.92 -22.52
CA ASP A 89 17.96 -9.18 -22.04
C ASP A 89 17.65 -8.71 -20.61
N GLU A 90 18.27 -9.31 -19.62
CA GLU A 90 18.07 -8.96 -18.21
C GLU A 90 18.34 -7.49 -17.92
N THR A 91 19.12 -6.82 -18.77
CA THR A 91 19.43 -5.39 -18.62
C THR A 91 18.25 -4.49 -19.02
N LEU A 92 17.24 -5.01 -19.72
CA LEU A 92 16.06 -4.28 -20.18
C LEU A 92 14.82 -4.53 -19.30
N HIS A 93 14.96 -5.31 -18.23
CA HIS A 93 13.85 -5.57 -17.32
C HIS A 93 13.60 -4.40 -16.39
N GLY A 94 12.51 -3.67 -16.66
CA GLY A 94 11.97 -2.67 -15.76
C GLY A 94 10.74 -3.18 -15.02
N ARG A 95 10.36 -2.48 -13.98
CA ARG A 95 9.06 -2.64 -13.33
C ARG A 95 8.16 -1.50 -13.74
N TYR A 96 6.88 -1.80 -14.00
CA TYR A 96 5.85 -0.79 -14.21
C TYR A 96 5.01 -0.64 -12.95
N ALA A 97 4.71 0.60 -12.63
CA ALA A 97 3.72 0.94 -11.62
C ALA A 97 2.56 1.65 -12.32
N LYS A 98 1.39 1.05 -12.30
CA LYS A 98 0.16 1.70 -12.76
C LYS A 98 -0.55 2.27 -11.54
N LEU A 99 -0.76 3.58 -11.55
CA LEU A 99 -1.42 4.31 -10.48
C LEU A 99 -2.85 4.66 -10.92
N THR A 100 -3.83 4.25 -10.13
CA THR A 100 -5.24 4.54 -10.40
C THR A 100 -5.88 5.11 -9.15
N SER A 101 -6.43 6.32 -9.27
CA SER A 101 -7.19 6.96 -8.18
C SER A 101 -8.63 6.49 -8.23
N ILE A 102 -9.13 5.97 -7.11
CA ILE A 102 -10.51 5.49 -6.97
C ILE A 102 -11.24 6.40 -6.00
N GLY A 103 -12.48 6.72 -6.33
CA GLY A 103 -13.32 7.58 -5.52
C GLY A 103 -13.02 9.06 -5.71
N LYS A 104 -13.06 9.82 -4.60
CA LYS A 104 -12.87 11.27 -4.61
C LYS A 104 -11.44 11.70 -4.30
N LEU A 105 -10.52 10.77 -4.28
CA LEU A 105 -9.12 11.06 -4.00
C LEU A 105 -8.51 11.83 -5.18
N ASP A 106 -8.12 13.08 -4.93
CA ASP A 106 -7.48 13.94 -5.92
C ASP A 106 -5.97 13.91 -5.69
N ILE A 107 -5.27 13.24 -6.59
CA ILE A 107 -3.81 13.13 -6.54
C ILE A 107 -3.25 13.70 -7.84
N ASP A 108 -2.37 14.68 -7.71
CA ASP A 108 -1.60 15.17 -8.85
C ASP A 108 -0.42 14.24 -9.13
N LEU A 109 -0.59 13.35 -10.08
CA LEU A 109 0.44 12.39 -10.47
C LEU A 109 1.69 13.04 -11.06
N ASN A 110 1.60 14.29 -11.51
CA ASN A 110 2.76 15.04 -12.03
C ASN A 110 3.75 15.43 -10.93
N LEU A 111 3.31 15.40 -9.66
CA LEU A 111 4.17 15.67 -8.51
C LEU A 111 4.97 14.45 -8.07
N ILE A 112 4.70 13.28 -8.63
CA ILE A 112 5.43 12.05 -8.31
C ILE A 112 6.71 12.05 -9.13
N SER A 113 7.83 12.20 -8.44
CA SER A 113 9.17 12.09 -9.02
C SER A 113 9.78 10.73 -8.68
N ILE A 114 10.23 10.07 -9.69
CA ILE A 114 10.87 8.76 -9.55
C ILE A 114 12.39 8.94 -9.52
#